data_e359d95c29dcfa8a3c36737a84017b8c
#
_entry.id   e359d95c29dcfa8a3c36737a84017b8c
#
_cell.length_a   1.000
_cell.length_b   1.000
_cell.length_c   1.000
_cell.angle_alpha   90.00
_cell.angle_beta   90.00
_cell.angle_gamma   90.00
#
_symmetry.space_group_name_H-M   'P 1'
#
loop_
_entity.id
_entity.type
_entity.pdbx_description
1 polymer ?
#
loop_
_entity_poly.entity_id
_entity_poly.type
_entity_poly.pdbx_seq_one_letter_code
_entity_poly.pdbx_strand_id
1 'polypeptide(L)'
;MDSRTRYVLPPVVAEDSPAFTDPAYSSIEPGAQWTAEGDFSDIRYETSDGIAKITINRPHKRNAFRPQTLFELERAFTMARDDDTVGVIIFTGQGDWAFCSGGDQQIRGDDGYIGDDEVAAKGIGRLNVLDLQIQIRRLP
;
A
#
# COMPACT_ATOMS: atom_id res chain seq x y z
N MET A 1 29.71 -0.35 12.79
CA MET A 1 29.17 -1.04 11.60
C MET A 1 27.93 -0.29 11.15
N ASP A 2 28.06 0.55 10.14
CA ASP A 2 26.95 1.39 9.65
C ASP A 2 26.25 0.64 8.52
N SER A 3 25.22 -0.14 8.86
CA SER A 3 24.36 -0.80 7.88
C SER A 3 23.20 0.11 7.49
N ARG A 4 23.51 1.26 6.90
CA ARG A 4 22.48 2.05 6.21
C ARG A 4 22.20 1.38 4.88
N THR A 5 21.19 0.53 4.87
CA THR A 5 20.60 0.05 3.63
C THR A 5 20.06 1.27 2.89
N ARG A 6 20.74 1.68 1.84
CA ARG A 6 20.26 2.76 0.97
C ARG A 6 19.05 2.23 0.21
N TYR A 7 17.88 2.71 0.55
CA TYR A 7 16.69 2.50 -0.25
C TYR A 7 16.85 3.20 -1.59
N VAL A 8 16.94 2.44 -2.64
CA VAL A 8 16.85 2.96 -3.99
C VAL A 8 15.38 2.84 -4.41
N LEU A 9 14.68 3.97 -4.37
CA LEU A 9 13.40 4.06 -5.07
C LEU A 9 13.67 3.78 -6.55
N PRO A 10 12.86 2.94 -7.23
CA PRO A 10 12.97 2.84 -8.66
C PRO A 10 12.80 4.25 -9.24
N PRO A 11 13.67 4.67 -10.14
CA PRO A 11 13.60 6.02 -10.69
C PRO A 11 12.26 6.21 -11.37
N VAL A 12 11.47 7.17 -10.90
CA VAL A 12 10.35 7.75 -11.63
C VAL A 12 10.95 8.73 -12.66
N VAL A 13 11.83 8.23 -13.49
CA VAL A 13 12.50 9.04 -14.50
C VAL A 13 12.14 8.43 -15.83
N ALA A 14 11.53 9.23 -16.71
CA ALA A 14 11.36 8.83 -18.09
C ALA A 14 12.73 8.41 -18.66
N GLU A 15 12.75 7.34 -19.47
CA GLU A 15 13.97 6.77 -20.06
C GLU A 15 14.86 7.82 -20.77
N ASP A 16 14.30 8.98 -21.12
CA ASP A 16 14.95 10.09 -21.84
C ASP A 16 15.52 11.16 -20.89
N SER A 17 15.47 10.98 -19.56
CA SER A 17 15.99 11.99 -18.63
C SER A 17 17.51 11.98 -18.58
N PRO A 18 18.18 13.15 -18.63
CA PRO A 18 19.64 13.27 -18.51
C PRO A 18 20.20 12.64 -17.22
N ALA A 19 19.38 12.53 -16.17
CA ALA A 19 19.74 11.86 -14.92
C ALA A 19 20.00 10.35 -15.12
N PHE A 20 19.49 9.74 -16.19
CA PHE A 20 19.66 8.32 -16.47
C PHE A 20 21.05 7.98 -17.03
N THR A 21 21.77 8.99 -17.52
CA THR A 21 23.12 8.82 -18.08
C THR A 21 24.24 9.08 -17.08
N ASP A 22 23.92 9.40 -15.82
CA ASP A 22 24.93 9.60 -14.78
C ASP A 22 25.57 8.25 -14.43
N PRO A 23 26.91 8.12 -14.54
CA PRO A 23 27.62 6.90 -14.15
C PRO A 23 27.37 6.45 -12.71
N ALA A 24 26.99 7.38 -11.80
CA ALA A 24 26.59 7.04 -10.44
C ALA A 24 25.30 6.22 -10.37
N TYR A 25 24.44 6.30 -11.40
CA TYR A 25 23.22 5.51 -11.51
C TYR A 25 23.46 4.12 -12.14
N SER A 26 24.50 3.94 -12.92
CA SER A 26 24.82 2.66 -13.56
C SER A 26 25.33 1.59 -12.59
N SER A 27 25.67 1.99 -11.37
CA SER A 27 26.10 1.09 -10.28
C SER A 27 24.97 0.77 -9.28
N ILE A 28 23.72 1.14 -9.59
CA ILE A 28 22.59 0.78 -8.73
C ILE A 28 22.35 -0.72 -8.90
N GLU A 29 22.51 -1.46 -7.80
CA GLU A 29 22.15 -2.87 -7.72
C GLU A 29 20.72 -3.08 -8.22
N PRO A 30 20.40 -4.21 -8.84
CA PRO A 30 19.05 -4.49 -9.26
C PRO A 30 18.09 -4.26 -8.09
N GLY A 31 17.01 -3.55 -8.35
CA GLY A 31 16.05 -3.13 -7.31
C GLY A 31 15.55 -4.32 -6.49
N ALA A 32 15.04 -4.04 -5.31
CA ALA A 32 14.55 -5.05 -4.39
C ALA A 32 13.65 -6.08 -5.10
N GLN A 33 13.91 -7.36 -4.87
CA GLN A 33 13.06 -8.45 -5.37
C GLN A 33 11.85 -8.57 -4.44
N TRP A 34 10.69 -8.20 -4.93
CA TRP A 34 9.45 -8.25 -4.17
C TRP A 34 8.72 -9.58 -4.37
N THR A 35 8.31 -10.20 -3.27
CA THR A 35 7.47 -11.40 -3.26
C THR A 35 6.05 -10.98 -2.88
N ALA A 36 5.10 -11.21 -3.78
CA ALA A 36 3.70 -10.93 -3.50
C ALA A 36 3.09 -12.01 -2.61
N GLU A 37 2.33 -11.61 -1.62
CA GLU A 37 1.68 -12.50 -0.66
C GLU A 37 0.23 -12.10 -0.41
N GLY A 38 -0.59 -13.08 -0.06
CA GLY A 38 -2.00 -12.90 0.25
C GLY A 38 -2.89 -12.82 -0.98
N ASP A 39 -4.18 -12.95 -0.72
CA ASP A 39 -5.26 -12.83 -1.71
C ASP A 39 -5.99 -11.51 -1.44
N PHE A 40 -5.66 -10.49 -2.22
CA PHE A 40 -6.19 -9.14 -2.10
C PHE A 40 -6.68 -8.65 -3.46
N SER A 41 -7.78 -7.91 -3.47
CA SER A 41 -8.37 -7.35 -4.69
C SER A 41 -8.05 -5.86 -4.87
N ASP A 42 -8.07 -5.09 -3.80
CA ASP A 42 -7.91 -3.63 -3.81
C ASP A 42 -6.51 -3.16 -3.43
N ILE A 43 -5.69 -4.06 -2.87
CA ILE A 43 -4.32 -3.75 -2.48
C ILE A 43 -3.35 -4.81 -2.99
N ARG A 44 -2.05 -4.53 -2.87
CA ARG A 44 -1.00 -5.54 -2.95
C ARG A 44 -0.21 -5.53 -1.65
N TYR A 45 0.15 -6.71 -1.20
CA TYR A 45 1.08 -6.92 -0.10
C TYR A 45 2.30 -7.65 -0.63
N GLU A 46 3.46 -7.07 -0.46
CA GLU A 46 4.71 -7.58 -0.99
C GLU A 46 5.79 -7.49 0.09
N THR A 47 6.65 -8.49 0.16
CA THR A 47 7.78 -8.50 1.10
C THR A 47 9.12 -8.55 0.37
N SER A 48 10.14 -7.96 0.95
CA SER A 48 11.52 -8.02 0.48
C SER A 48 12.47 -7.64 1.62
N ASP A 49 13.38 -8.52 1.96
CA ASP A 49 14.51 -8.26 2.86
C ASP A 49 14.15 -7.46 4.14
N GLY A 50 13.16 -7.94 4.88
CA GLY A 50 12.71 -7.31 6.12
C GLY A 50 11.78 -6.12 5.95
N ILE A 51 11.30 -5.87 4.75
CA ILE A 51 10.37 -4.78 4.40
C ILE A 51 9.06 -5.39 3.91
N ALA A 52 7.95 -4.94 4.47
CA ALA A 52 6.62 -5.16 3.91
C ALA A 52 6.18 -3.91 3.13
N LYS A 53 5.71 -4.08 1.91
CA LYS A 53 5.14 -3.00 1.09
C LYS A 53 3.66 -3.24 0.88
N ILE A 54 2.85 -2.31 1.34
CA ILE A 54 1.39 -2.30 1.18
C ILE A 54 1.04 -1.22 0.19
N THR A 55 0.45 -1.61 -0.95
CA THR A 55 0.13 -0.69 -2.05
C THR A 55 -1.37 -0.68 -2.29
N ILE A 56 -2.03 0.48 -2.17
CA ILE A 56 -3.42 0.62 -2.64
C ILE A 56 -3.41 0.52 -4.15
N ASN A 57 -4.13 -0.46 -4.71
CA ASN A 57 -4.09 -0.81 -6.12
C ASN A 57 -5.43 -0.55 -6.82
N ARG A 58 -5.90 0.68 -6.71
CA ARG A 58 -7.09 1.20 -7.40
C ARG A 58 -6.77 2.47 -8.21
N PRO A 59 -5.76 2.43 -9.11
CA PRO A 59 -5.30 3.63 -9.84
C PRO A 59 -6.41 4.25 -10.71
N HIS A 60 -7.33 3.45 -11.25
CA HIS A 60 -8.50 3.91 -12.01
C HIS A 60 -9.48 4.76 -11.18
N LYS A 61 -9.38 4.73 -9.85
CA LYS A 61 -10.12 5.56 -8.88
C LYS A 61 -9.20 6.49 -8.10
N ARG A 62 -7.99 6.76 -8.61
CA ARG A 62 -6.96 7.53 -7.90
C ARG A 62 -6.70 7.00 -6.49
N ASN A 63 -6.72 5.68 -6.35
CA ASN A 63 -6.54 4.96 -5.09
C ASN A 63 -7.54 5.38 -3.99
N ALA A 64 -8.76 5.80 -4.38
CA ALA A 64 -9.84 5.99 -3.43
C ALA A 64 -10.19 4.66 -2.77
N PHE A 65 -10.38 4.69 -1.44
CA PHE A 65 -10.71 3.49 -0.69
C PHE A 65 -12.22 3.25 -0.60
N ARG A 66 -12.60 2.00 -0.57
CA ARG A 66 -13.94 1.49 -0.25
C ARG A 66 -13.86 0.57 0.97
N PRO A 67 -14.99 0.09 1.53
CA PRO A 67 -14.96 -0.81 2.68
C PRO A 67 -14.02 -2.01 2.48
N GLN A 68 -14.07 -2.66 1.31
CA GLN A 68 -13.17 -3.76 0.97
C GLN A 68 -11.69 -3.35 1.08
N THR A 69 -11.33 -2.18 0.59
CA THR A 69 -9.95 -1.67 0.66
C THR A 69 -9.49 -1.55 2.12
N LEU A 70 -10.34 -1.03 3.01
CA LEU A 70 -10.02 -0.88 4.43
C LEU A 70 -9.82 -2.22 5.13
N PHE A 71 -10.67 -3.20 4.85
CA PHE A 71 -10.49 -4.56 5.37
C PHE A 71 -9.18 -5.18 4.95
N GLU A 72 -8.86 -5.06 3.67
CA GLU A 72 -7.63 -5.59 3.14
C GLU A 72 -6.42 -4.89 3.76
N LEU A 73 -6.47 -3.57 3.96
CA LEU A 73 -5.43 -2.81 4.63
C LEU A 73 -5.26 -3.25 6.09
N GLU A 74 -6.34 -3.38 6.86
CA GLU A 74 -6.27 -3.86 8.25
C GLU A 74 -5.63 -5.24 8.35
N ARG A 75 -6.00 -6.14 7.44
CA ARG A 75 -5.41 -7.48 7.33
C ARG A 75 -3.92 -7.42 6.97
N ALA A 76 -3.55 -6.61 5.98
CA ALA A 76 -2.17 -6.46 5.55
C ALA A 76 -1.27 -5.87 6.65
N PHE A 77 -1.73 -4.84 7.36
CA PHE A 77 -1.00 -4.28 8.51
C PHE A 77 -0.88 -5.29 9.66
N THR A 78 -1.89 -6.11 9.87
CA THR A 78 -1.83 -7.21 10.87
C THR A 78 -0.79 -8.25 10.46
N MET A 79 -0.78 -8.67 9.19
CA MET A 79 0.22 -9.61 8.67
C MET A 79 1.63 -9.06 8.87
N ALA A 80 1.86 -7.81 8.49
CA ALA A 80 3.18 -7.18 8.63
C ALA A 80 3.61 -7.02 10.09
N ARG A 81 2.69 -6.71 11.01
CA ARG A 81 2.97 -6.60 12.44
C ARG A 81 3.35 -7.95 13.06
N ASP A 82 2.67 -9.01 12.65
CA ASP A 82 2.80 -10.34 13.23
C ASP A 82 3.95 -11.16 12.61
N ASP A 83 4.58 -10.63 11.57
CA ASP A 83 5.76 -11.21 10.91
C ASP A 83 7.04 -10.71 11.56
N ASP A 84 7.71 -11.55 12.34
CA ASP A 84 8.97 -11.25 13.03
C ASP A 84 10.13 -10.88 12.10
N THR A 85 10.01 -11.18 10.82
CA THR A 85 11.02 -10.83 9.80
C THR A 85 10.86 -9.41 9.27
N VAL A 86 9.69 -8.79 9.46
CA VAL A 86 9.38 -7.44 8.99
C VAL A 86 9.82 -6.40 10.02
N GLY A 87 10.76 -5.54 9.64
CA GLY A 87 11.21 -4.41 10.46
C GLY A 87 10.70 -3.04 9.98
N VAL A 88 10.20 -2.96 8.75
CA VAL A 88 9.70 -1.71 8.14
C VAL A 88 8.48 -1.98 7.29
N ILE A 89 7.51 -1.08 7.34
CA ILE A 89 6.34 -1.08 6.45
C ILE A 89 6.39 0.14 5.55
N ILE A 90 6.34 -0.08 4.22
CA ILE A 90 6.11 0.96 3.23
C ILE A 90 4.62 0.94 2.88
N PHE A 91 3.94 2.05 3.07
CA PHE A 91 2.55 2.21 2.65
C PHE A 91 2.45 3.23 1.52
N THR A 92 1.90 2.83 0.38
CA THR A 92 1.89 3.65 -0.84
C THR A 92 0.65 3.39 -1.70
N GLY A 93 0.51 4.13 -2.80
CA GLY A 93 -0.51 3.96 -3.82
C GLY A 93 0.09 3.59 -5.17
N GLN A 94 -0.65 2.82 -5.96
CA GLN A 94 -0.24 2.42 -7.31
C GLN A 94 -0.31 3.60 -8.28
N GLY A 95 0.75 3.75 -9.09
CA GLY A 95 0.84 4.75 -10.17
C GLY A 95 1.20 6.15 -9.66
N ASP A 96 1.21 7.14 -10.57
CA ASP A 96 1.81 8.45 -10.35
C ASP A 96 0.81 9.53 -9.93
N TRP A 97 -0.49 9.20 -9.88
CA TRP A 97 -1.54 10.20 -9.71
C TRP A 97 -1.88 10.54 -8.28
N ALA A 98 -1.91 9.54 -7.41
CA ALA A 98 -2.26 9.75 -6.00
C ALA A 98 -1.81 8.57 -5.14
N PHE A 99 -1.37 8.86 -3.93
CA PHE A 99 -1.25 7.87 -2.87
C PHE A 99 -2.63 7.31 -2.52
N CYS A 100 -3.55 8.20 -2.13
CA CYS A 100 -4.94 7.91 -1.81
C CYS A 100 -5.76 9.20 -1.93
N SER A 101 -6.86 9.19 -2.68
CA SER A 101 -7.72 10.37 -2.87
C SER A 101 -8.88 10.46 -1.87
N GLY A 102 -8.88 9.61 -0.83
CA GLY A 102 -9.95 9.56 0.17
C GLY A 102 -10.98 8.47 -0.09
N GLY A 103 -12.17 8.60 0.49
CA GLY A 103 -13.25 7.63 0.29
C GLY A 103 -13.87 7.70 -1.11
N ASP A 104 -14.17 6.55 -1.69
CA ASP A 104 -14.80 6.45 -3.00
C ASP A 104 -16.24 6.99 -2.94
N GLN A 105 -16.48 8.16 -3.53
CA GLN A 105 -17.77 8.82 -3.51
C GLN A 105 -18.84 8.14 -4.39
N GLN A 106 -18.43 7.28 -5.33
CA GLN A 106 -19.36 6.60 -6.25
C GLN A 106 -20.14 5.48 -5.58
N ILE A 107 -19.62 4.95 -4.47
CA ILE A 107 -20.28 3.89 -3.68
C ILE A 107 -20.93 4.43 -2.40
N ARG A 108 -21.05 5.75 -2.29
CA ARG A 108 -21.71 6.40 -1.17
C ARG A 108 -23.21 6.51 -1.46
N GLY A 109 -24.05 5.74 -0.75
CA GLY A 109 -25.50 5.91 -0.69
C GLY A 109 -25.91 6.93 0.36
N ASP A 110 -27.20 7.18 0.48
CA ASP A 110 -27.79 8.12 1.47
C ASP A 110 -27.50 7.67 2.92
N ASP A 111 -27.37 6.36 3.15
CA ASP A 111 -27.12 5.76 4.46
C ASP A 111 -25.62 5.42 4.70
N GLY A 112 -24.73 5.84 3.83
CA GLY A 112 -23.30 5.53 3.92
C GLY A 112 -22.77 4.79 2.69
N TYR A 113 -21.67 4.03 2.86
CA TYR A 113 -21.13 3.24 1.77
C TYR A 113 -21.95 1.98 1.52
N ILE A 114 -22.40 1.80 0.29
CA ILE A 114 -23.00 0.56 -0.17
C ILE A 114 -21.88 -0.46 -0.28
N GLY A 115 -21.80 -1.37 0.70
CA GLY A 115 -20.81 -2.44 0.69
C GLY A 115 -21.15 -3.53 -0.32
N ASP A 116 -20.14 -4.29 -0.77
CA ASP A 116 -20.37 -5.61 -1.31
C ASP A 116 -21.14 -6.46 -0.29
N ASP A 117 -21.93 -7.43 -0.73
CA ASP A 117 -22.78 -8.26 0.13
C ASP A 117 -22.02 -8.92 1.30
N GLU A 118 -20.73 -9.24 1.13
CA GLU A 118 -19.87 -9.75 2.19
C GLU A 118 -19.57 -8.71 3.29
N VAL A 119 -19.45 -7.46 2.91
CA VAL A 119 -19.17 -6.33 3.81
C VAL A 119 -20.45 -5.96 4.57
N ALA A 120 -21.58 -5.97 3.89
CA ALA A 120 -22.90 -5.78 4.50
C ALA A 120 -23.22 -6.88 5.51
N ALA A 121 -22.90 -8.14 5.19
CA ALA A 121 -23.08 -9.28 6.08
C ALA A 121 -22.25 -9.19 7.38
N LYS A 122 -21.14 -8.46 7.37
CA LYS A 122 -20.30 -8.20 8.56
C LYS A 122 -20.77 -7.00 9.39
N GLY A 123 -21.90 -6.39 9.06
CA GLY A 123 -22.49 -5.28 9.83
C GLY A 123 -21.75 -3.94 9.68
N ILE A 124 -20.93 -3.77 8.62
CA ILE A 124 -20.09 -2.60 8.46
C ILE A 124 -20.75 -1.62 7.49
N GLY A 125 -21.73 -0.91 8.00
CA GLY A 125 -22.31 0.26 7.33
C GLY A 125 -21.47 1.53 7.47
N ARG A 126 -20.29 1.46 8.11
CA ARG A 126 -19.39 2.61 8.31
C ARG A 126 -18.00 2.28 7.83
N LEU A 127 -17.37 3.25 7.14
CA LEU A 127 -15.95 3.21 6.90
C LEU A 127 -15.20 3.33 8.23
N ASN A 128 -14.59 2.26 8.69
CA ASN A 128 -13.74 2.26 9.87
C ASN A 128 -12.33 2.79 9.56
N VAL A 129 -12.25 3.94 8.89
CA VAL A 129 -10.96 4.61 8.60
C VAL A 129 -10.21 4.90 9.89
N LEU A 130 -10.94 5.27 10.95
CA LEU A 130 -10.35 5.59 12.23
C LEU A 130 -9.67 4.38 12.87
N ASP A 131 -10.26 3.19 12.77
CA ASP A 131 -9.69 1.97 13.33
C ASP A 131 -8.38 1.61 12.60
N LEU A 132 -8.34 1.74 11.28
CA LEU A 132 -7.11 1.58 10.50
C LEU A 132 -6.04 2.61 10.91
N GLN A 133 -6.41 3.88 11.10
CA GLN A 133 -5.48 4.92 11.55
C GLN A 133 -4.92 4.63 12.96
N ILE A 134 -5.76 4.13 13.85
CA ILE A 134 -5.34 3.71 15.19
C ILE A 134 -4.41 2.50 15.11
N GLN A 135 -4.72 1.53 14.26
CA GLN A 135 -3.86 0.36 14.02
C GLN A 135 -2.47 0.79 13.55
N ILE A 136 -2.39 1.62 12.52
CA ILE A 136 -1.11 2.13 11.99
C ILE A 136 -0.32 2.88 13.08
N ARG A 137 -0.98 3.73 13.86
CA ARG A 137 -0.34 4.50 14.94
C ARG A 137 0.22 3.62 16.06
N ARG A 138 -0.33 2.41 16.23
CA ARG A 138 0.05 1.47 17.30
C ARG A 138 1.02 0.39 16.85
N LEU A 139 1.52 0.47 15.61
CA LEU A 139 2.60 -0.40 15.18
C LEU A 139 3.84 -0.16 16.03
N PRO A 140 4.62 -1.20 16.35
CA PRO A 140 5.82 -1.10 17.16
C PRO A 140 6.90 -0.21 16.53
#